data_2124251dac99df7b9a41bbb2c2af765b
#
_entry.id   2124251dac99df7b9a41bbb2c2af765b
#
_cell.length_a   1.000
_cell.length_b   1.000
_cell.length_c   1.000
_cell.angle_alpha   90.00
_cell.angle_beta   90.00
_cell.angle_gamma   90.00
#
_symmetry.space_group_name_H-M   'P 1'
#
loop_
_entity.id
_entity.type
_entity.pdbx_description
1 polymer ?
#
loop_
_entity_poly.entity_id
_entity_poly.type
_entity_poly.pdbx_seq_one_letter_code
_entity_poly.pdbx_strand_id
1 'polypeptide(L)'
;MIFEQARGRELAAQLAAFGGRPEGADAEAVVGAVTTFAVLMMLVAGTSIAAAAAYVTWLVRARQANDRSAATGPVAAAWLLPGVNLIAPVVLVDEVWRGTRPPAGRRGRWLALVSGWWLSWLAALALVTIRLPLGASAGDLTGVGMPELACAGLAAVLCAATVRELSRLQRAALCAKSPEPGTVRAFSPSATIEGLATDPR
;
A
#
# COMPACT_ATOMS: atom_id res chain seq x y z
N MET A 1 13.30 -0.44 13.15
CA MET A 1 13.07 1.00 13.35
C MET A 1 13.31 1.47 14.78
N ILE A 2 12.71 0.87 15.84
CA ILE A 2 12.97 1.28 17.25
C ILE A 2 14.46 1.15 17.60
N PHE A 3 15.08 0.05 17.22
CA PHE A 3 16.52 -0.20 17.39
C PHE A 3 17.38 0.84 16.66
N GLU A 4 17.02 1.19 15.44
CA GLU A 4 17.75 2.17 14.63
C GLU A 4 17.62 3.59 15.18
N GLN A 5 16.48 3.93 15.77
CA GLN A 5 16.29 5.20 16.45
C GLN A 5 17.17 5.34 17.71
N ALA A 6 17.24 4.29 18.53
CA ALA A 6 18.12 4.27 19.69
C ALA A 6 19.60 4.41 19.28
N ARG A 7 20.00 3.68 18.22
CA ARG A 7 21.35 3.74 17.67
C ARG A 7 21.69 5.10 17.05
N GLY A 8 20.73 5.75 16.38
CA GLY A 8 20.90 7.10 15.82
C GLY A 8 21.17 8.16 16.91
N ARG A 9 20.50 8.05 18.06
CA ARG A 9 20.75 8.94 19.20
C ARG A 9 22.12 8.72 19.83
N GLU A 10 22.50 7.47 19.98
CA GLU A 10 23.82 7.12 20.52
C GLU A 10 24.96 7.63 19.62
N LEU A 11 24.82 7.44 18.29
CA LEU A 11 25.77 7.97 17.32
C LEU A 11 25.85 9.50 17.31
N ALA A 12 24.72 10.18 17.43
CA ALA A 12 24.69 11.65 17.55
C ALA A 12 25.41 12.14 18.81
N ALA A 13 25.21 11.46 19.94
CA ALA A 13 25.90 11.76 21.18
C ALA A 13 27.43 11.53 21.08
N GLN A 14 27.84 10.45 20.44
CA GLN A 14 29.23 10.11 20.19
C GLN A 14 29.91 11.17 19.28
N LEU A 15 29.28 11.53 18.16
CA LEU A 15 29.77 12.58 17.27
C LEU A 15 29.90 13.95 17.97
N ALA A 16 28.95 14.30 18.83
CA ALA A 16 29.00 15.53 19.62
C ALA A 16 30.14 15.50 20.64
N ALA A 17 30.40 14.34 21.27
CA ALA A 17 31.49 14.16 22.22
C ALA A 17 32.90 14.37 21.59
N PHE A 18 33.05 14.02 20.31
CA PHE A 18 34.29 14.19 19.56
C PHE A 18 34.46 15.59 18.95
N GLY A 19 33.56 16.55 19.25
CA GLY A 19 33.61 17.90 18.64
C GLY A 19 33.55 17.87 17.10
N GLY A 20 33.00 16.81 16.52
CA GLY A 20 32.89 16.62 15.07
C GLY A 20 34.17 16.14 14.37
N ARG A 21 35.23 15.82 15.12
CA ARG A 21 36.52 15.30 14.58
C ARG A 21 36.97 14.07 15.37
N PRO A 22 36.45 12.88 15.05
CA PRO A 22 36.94 11.65 15.68
C PRO A 22 38.38 11.36 15.23
N GLU A 23 39.28 11.14 16.20
CA GLU A 23 40.67 10.77 15.94
C GLU A 23 41.00 9.40 16.55
N GLY A 24 41.85 8.60 15.87
CA GLY A 24 42.32 7.31 16.35
C GLY A 24 41.37 6.15 16.10
N ALA A 25 41.48 5.07 16.89
CA ALA A 25 40.71 3.82 16.73
C ALA A 25 39.19 4.02 16.90
N ASP A 26 38.78 5.03 17.68
CA ASP A 26 37.36 5.36 17.87
C ASP A 26 36.75 5.97 16.60
N ALA A 27 37.56 6.63 15.76
CA ALA A 27 37.10 7.17 14.48
C ALA A 27 36.59 6.07 13.53
N GLU A 28 37.30 4.95 13.48
CA GLU A 28 36.92 3.81 12.63
C GLU A 28 35.61 3.16 13.09
N ALA A 29 35.40 3.03 14.40
CA ALA A 29 34.18 2.52 14.98
C ALA A 29 32.98 3.44 14.70
N VAL A 30 33.15 4.76 14.82
CA VAL A 30 32.12 5.76 14.52
C VAL A 30 31.78 5.76 13.03
N VAL A 31 32.76 5.74 12.14
CA VAL A 31 32.54 5.70 10.68
C VAL A 31 31.81 4.41 10.30
N GLY A 32 32.21 3.26 10.86
CA GLY A 32 31.51 1.99 10.62
C GLY A 32 30.05 2.02 11.09
N ALA A 33 29.78 2.60 12.25
CA ALA A 33 28.44 2.75 12.78
C ALA A 33 27.56 3.69 11.92
N VAL A 34 28.11 4.85 11.50
CA VAL A 34 27.40 5.80 10.62
C VAL A 34 27.10 5.17 9.26
N THR A 35 28.06 4.46 8.69
CA THR A 35 27.88 3.75 7.42
C THR A 35 26.77 2.68 7.53
N THR A 36 26.79 1.87 8.58
CA THR A 36 25.74 0.87 8.83
C THR A 36 24.38 1.53 8.97
N PHE A 37 24.27 2.62 9.72
CA PHE A 37 23.03 3.38 9.86
C PHE A 37 22.53 3.91 8.50
N ALA A 38 23.42 4.50 7.70
CA ALA A 38 23.08 5.01 6.38
C ALA A 38 22.57 3.90 5.44
N VAL A 39 23.22 2.73 5.43
CA VAL A 39 22.79 1.56 4.64
C VAL A 39 21.40 1.10 5.08
N LEU A 40 21.14 1.00 6.38
CA LEU A 40 19.82 0.60 6.90
C LEU A 40 18.74 1.62 6.55
N MET A 41 19.03 2.92 6.61
CA MET A 41 18.10 3.96 6.17
C MET A 41 17.81 3.90 4.67
N MET A 42 18.82 3.61 3.85
CA MET A 42 18.65 3.37 2.41
C MET A 42 17.77 2.16 2.13
N LEU A 43 17.94 1.06 2.88
CA LEU A 43 17.08 -0.13 2.77
C LEU A 43 15.63 0.17 3.17
N VAL A 44 15.41 0.93 4.24
CA VAL A 44 14.07 1.36 4.66
C VAL A 44 13.42 2.22 3.58
N ALA A 45 14.15 3.19 3.02
CA ALA A 45 13.64 4.02 1.93
C ALA A 45 13.32 3.19 0.69
N GLY A 46 14.21 2.31 0.27
CA GLY A 46 14.03 1.44 -0.90
C GLY A 46 12.83 0.48 -0.74
N THR A 47 12.69 -0.15 0.42
CA THR A 47 11.53 -1.03 0.70
C THR A 47 10.22 -0.26 0.78
N SER A 48 10.24 0.98 1.28
CA SER A 48 9.05 1.84 1.32
C SER A 48 8.60 2.24 -0.09
N ILE A 49 9.54 2.61 -0.96
CA ILE A 49 9.25 2.91 -2.37
C ILE A 49 8.70 1.68 -3.09
N ALA A 50 9.32 0.51 -2.89
CA ALA A 50 8.87 -0.74 -3.49
C ALA A 50 7.44 -1.11 -3.00
N ALA A 51 7.16 -0.95 -1.71
CA ALA A 51 5.82 -1.18 -1.15
C ALA A 51 4.78 -0.21 -1.73
N ALA A 52 5.12 1.07 -1.88
CA ALA A 52 4.24 2.06 -2.51
C ALA A 52 3.95 1.71 -3.98
N ALA A 53 4.97 1.34 -4.75
CA ALA A 53 4.82 0.92 -6.15
C ALA A 53 3.94 -0.34 -6.27
N ALA A 54 4.16 -1.33 -5.40
CA ALA A 54 3.35 -2.54 -5.34
C ALA A 54 1.88 -2.23 -5.02
N TYR A 55 1.64 -1.33 -4.05
CA TYR A 55 0.29 -0.91 -3.68
C TYR A 55 -0.43 -0.18 -4.83
N VAL A 56 0.24 0.78 -5.47
CA VAL A 56 -0.33 1.50 -6.62
C VAL A 56 -0.65 0.54 -7.76
N THR A 57 0.26 -0.37 -8.08
CA THR A 57 0.05 -1.40 -9.11
C THR A 57 -1.14 -2.30 -8.76
N TRP A 58 -1.24 -2.73 -7.51
CA TRP A 58 -2.37 -3.52 -7.04
C TRP A 58 -3.69 -2.74 -7.17
N LEU A 59 -3.71 -1.46 -6.77
CA LEU A 59 -4.91 -0.62 -6.84
C LEU A 59 -5.39 -0.43 -8.29
N VAL A 60 -4.47 -0.19 -9.22
CA VAL A 60 -4.78 -0.10 -10.66
C VAL A 60 -5.42 -1.40 -11.15
N ARG A 61 -4.79 -2.55 -10.84
CA ARG A 61 -5.34 -3.87 -11.22
C ARG A 61 -6.70 -4.14 -10.57
N ALA A 62 -6.87 -3.76 -9.31
CA ALA A 62 -8.13 -3.93 -8.59
C ALA A 62 -9.27 -3.11 -9.22
N ARG A 63 -9.00 -1.89 -9.70
CA ARG A 63 -9.96 -1.08 -10.47
C ARG A 63 -10.28 -1.71 -11.81
N GLN A 64 -9.27 -2.13 -12.56
CA GLN A 64 -9.43 -2.77 -13.87
C GLN A 64 -10.15 -4.12 -13.80
N ALA A 65 -10.10 -4.82 -12.67
CA ALA A 65 -10.88 -6.02 -12.44
C ALA A 65 -12.40 -5.75 -12.36
N ASN A 66 -12.78 -4.56 -11.87
CA ASN A 66 -14.17 -4.13 -11.83
C ASN A 66 -14.62 -3.50 -13.16
N ASP A 67 -13.74 -2.71 -13.78
CA ASP A 67 -13.97 -2.05 -15.06
C ASP A 67 -12.64 -2.03 -15.86
N ARG A 68 -12.60 -2.79 -16.95
CA ARG A 68 -11.42 -2.90 -17.81
C ARG A 68 -11.03 -1.58 -18.50
N SER A 69 -11.98 -0.66 -18.64
CA SER A 69 -11.76 0.67 -19.22
C SER A 69 -11.26 1.70 -18.20
N ALA A 70 -11.14 1.32 -16.91
CA ALA A 70 -10.75 2.24 -15.85
C ALA A 70 -9.36 2.86 -16.13
N ALA A 71 -9.35 4.19 -16.27
CA ALA A 71 -8.13 4.94 -16.51
C ALA A 71 -7.17 4.89 -15.32
N THR A 72 -5.87 4.88 -15.59
CA THR A 72 -4.81 4.92 -14.57
C THR A 72 -4.54 6.32 -14.04
N GLY A 73 -4.88 7.36 -14.82
CA GLY A 73 -4.66 8.77 -14.48
C GLY A 73 -5.16 9.18 -13.08
N PRO A 74 -6.39 8.85 -12.69
CA PRO A 74 -6.89 9.19 -11.35
C PRO A 74 -6.08 8.58 -10.21
N VAL A 75 -5.53 7.37 -10.39
CA VAL A 75 -4.66 6.74 -9.38
C VAL A 75 -3.35 7.49 -9.27
N ALA A 76 -2.71 7.83 -10.39
CA ALA A 76 -1.49 8.62 -10.40
C ALA A 76 -1.71 10.01 -9.77
N ALA A 77 -2.80 10.71 -10.15
CA ALA A 77 -3.15 12.00 -9.58
C ALA A 77 -3.38 11.94 -8.06
N ALA A 78 -4.02 10.86 -7.57
CA ALA A 78 -4.27 10.67 -6.15
C ALA A 78 -2.98 10.57 -5.30
N TRP A 79 -1.88 10.14 -5.88
CA TRP A 79 -0.61 9.96 -5.18
C TRP A 79 0.41 11.06 -5.44
N LEU A 80 0.35 11.72 -6.61
CA LEU A 80 1.33 12.73 -7.02
C LEU A 80 0.92 14.16 -6.67
N LEU A 81 -0.39 14.45 -6.58
CA LEU A 81 -0.88 15.78 -6.27
C LEU A 81 -1.14 15.93 -4.76
N PRO A 82 -0.42 16.82 -4.04
CA PRO A 82 -0.47 16.90 -2.57
C PRO A 82 -1.88 17.12 -2.01
N GLY A 83 -2.68 18.02 -2.62
CA GLY A 83 -4.05 18.29 -2.16
C GLY A 83 -5.00 17.12 -2.45
N VAL A 84 -4.86 16.49 -3.61
CA VAL A 84 -5.66 15.33 -4.03
C VAL A 84 -5.31 14.11 -3.18
N ASN A 85 -4.05 13.94 -2.82
CA ASN A 85 -3.55 12.84 -1.98
C ASN A 85 -4.22 12.78 -0.59
N LEU A 86 -4.77 13.87 -0.09
CA LEU A 86 -5.44 13.88 1.22
C LEU A 86 -6.81 13.17 1.21
N ILE A 87 -7.46 13.03 0.07
CA ILE A 87 -8.84 12.50 -0.01
C ILE A 87 -8.95 11.35 -1.01
N ALA A 88 -8.33 11.49 -2.18
CA ALA A 88 -8.52 10.58 -3.30
C ALA A 88 -8.16 9.11 -3.02
N PRO A 89 -7.12 8.75 -2.26
CA PRO A 89 -6.80 7.36 -1.96
C PRO A 89 -7.96 6.62 -1.28
N VAL A 90 -8.62 7.27 -0.33
CA VAL A 90 -9.80 6.70 0.36
C VAL A 90 -10.97 6.51 -0.61
N VAL A 91 -11.24 7.53 -1.43
CA VAL A 91 -12.33 7.50 -2.42
C VAL A 91 -12.10 6.39 -3.43
N LEU A 92 -10.87 6.27 -3.98
CA LEU A 92 -10.53 5.25 -4.95
C LEU A 92 -10.66 3.82 -4.41
N VAL A 93 -10.22 3.59 -3.17
CA VAL A 93 -10.32 2.29 -2.50
C VAL A 93 -11.78 1.96 -2.20
N ASP A 94 -12.57 2.94 -1.77
CA ASP A 94 -14.01 2.77 -1.55
C ASP A 94 -14.78 2.50 -2.85
N GLU A 95 -14.41 3.15 -3.95
CA GLU A 95 -14.97 2.89 -5.28
C GLU A 95 -14.74 1.43 -5.72
N VAL A 96 -13.52 0.92 -5.53
CA VAL A 96 -13.20 -0.48 -5.82
C VAL A 96 -14.06 -1.42 -4.97
N TRP A 97 -14.21 -1.14 -3.67
CA TRP A 97 -15.03 -1.96 -2.78
C TRP A 97 -16.51 -1.97 -3.21
N ARG A 98 -17.08 -0.82 -3.57
CA ARG A 98 -18.46 -0.75 -4.11
C ARG A 98 -18.63 -1.56 -5.38
N GLY A 99 -17.63 -1.53 -6.27
CA GLY A 99 -17.63 -2.29 -7.52
C GLY A 99 -17.68 -3.81 -7.33
N THR A 100 -17.24 -4.33 -6.17
CA THR A 100 -17.33 -5.77 -5.85
C THR A 100 -18.74 -6.21 -5.41
N ARG A 101 -19.70 -5.28 -5.25
CA ARG A 101 -21.08 -5.55 -4.78
C ARG A 101 -21.11 -6.34 -3.47
N PRO A 102 -20.51 -5.83 -2.40
CA PRO A 102 -20.39 -6.55 -1.14
C PRO A 102 -21.77 -6.76 -0.48
N PRO A 103 -21.90 -7.75 0.43
CA PRO A 103 -23.13 -8.00 1.17
C PRO A 103 -23.59 -6.78 1.99
N ALA A 104 -24.90 -6.58 2.07
CA ALA A 104 -25.48 -5.56 2.91
C ALA A 104 -25.02 -5.74 4.38
N GLY A 105 -24.82 -4.63 5.11
CA GLY A 105 -24.38 -4.66 6.51
C GLY A 105 -22.85 -4.63 6.74
N ARG A 106 -22.01 -4.88 5.74
CA ARG A 106 -20.54 -4.76 5.90
C ARG A 106 -20.01 -3.34 5.74
N ARG A 107 -20.83 -2.40 5.30
CA ARG A 107 -20.45 -1.01 5.00
C ARG A 107 -19.79 -0.30 6.18
N GLY A 108 -20.37 -0.40 7.38
CA GLY A 108 -19.84 0.26 8.57
C GLY A 108 -18.44 -0.22 8.94
N ARG A 109 -18.22 -1.54 8.95
CA ARG A 109 -16.88 -2.12 9.22
C ARG A 109 -15.85 -1.73 8.17
N TRP A 110 -16.25 -1.70 6.90
CA TRP A 110 -15.41 -1.26 5.81
C TRP A 110 -14.98 0.20 5.97
N LEU A 111 -15.94 1.09 6.20
CA LEU A 111 -15.64 2.52 6.42
C LEU A 111 -14.75 2.73 7.64
N ALA A 112 -14.99 2.03 8.75
CA ALA A 112 -14.14 2.11 9.92
C ALA A 112 -12.70 1.66 9.62
N LEU A 113 -12.52 0.59 8.84
CA LEU A 113 -11.20 0.08 8.45
C LEU A 113 -10.45 1.09 7.57
N VAL A 114 -11.10 1.58 6.51
CA VAL A 114 -10.49 2.53 5.56
C VAL A 114 -10.21 3.88 6.21
N SER A 115 -11.15 4.38 7.03
CA SER A 115 -10.97 5.63 7.77
C SER A 115 -9.86 5.50 8.83
N GLY A 116 -9.82 4.40 9.57
CA GLY A 116 -8.77 4.12 10.54
C GLY A 116 -7.39 4.06 9.89
N TRP A 117 -7.28 3.35 8.77
CA TRP A 117 -6.06 3.31 7.98
C TRP A 117 -5.60 4.72 7.56
N TRP A 118 -6.51 5.47 6.97
CA TRP A 118 -6.17 6.77 6.41
C TRP A 118 -5.84 7.82 7.50
N LEU A 119 -6.64 7.85 8.57
CA LEU A 119 -6.41 8.76 9.70
C LEU A 119 -5.09 8.48 10.42
N SER A 120 -4.73 7.19 10.60
CA SER A 120 -3.42 6.84 11.19
C SER A 120 -2.24 7.24 10.29
N TRP A 121 -2.40 7.13 8.97
CA TRP A 121 -1.42 7.64 8.01
C TRP A 121 -1.28 9.17 8.05
N LEU A 122 -2.41 9.89 8.04
CA LEU A 122 -2.40 11.35 8.14
C LEU A 122 -1.84 11.83 9.48
N ALA A 123 -2.14 11.13 10.58
CA ALA A 123 -1.57 11.43 11.89
C ALA A 123 -0.04 11.24 11.89
N ALA A 124 0.47 10.15 11.32
CA ALA A 124 1.90 9.93 11.18
C ALA A 124 2.55 11.05 10.36
N LEU A 125 1.96 11.44 9.23
CA LEU A 125 2.45 12.51 8.37
C LEU A 125 2.44 13.86 9.09
N ALA A 126 1.35 14.19 9.81
CA ALA A 126 1.23 15.43 10.59
C ALA A 126 2.29 15.49 11.71
N LEU A 127 2.49 14.41 12.45
CA LEU A 127 3.50 14.34 13.50
C LEU A 127 4.92 14.57 12.95
N VAL A 128 5.25 13.95 11.82
CA VAL A 128 6.54 14.14 11.15
C VAL A 128 6.71 15.60 10.68
N THR A 129 5.69 16.16 10.03
CA THR A 129 5.76 17.54 9.49
C THR A 129 5.82 18.60 10.58
N ILE A 130 5.17 18.39 11.72
CA ILE A 130 5.24 19.30 12.86
C ILE A 130 6.62 19.22 13.56
N ARG A 131 7.20 18.04 13.67
CA ARG A 131 8.50 17.85 14.31
C ARG A 131 9.68 18.35 13.49
N LEU A 132 9.66 18.21 12.18
CA LEU A 132 10.75 18.63 11.30
C LEU A 132 11.20 20.09 11.53
N PRO A 133 10.31 21.10 11.64
CA PRO A 133 10.72 22.48 11.90
C PRO A 133 10.97 22.81 13.38
N LEU A 134 10.39 22.05 14.34
CA LEU A 134 10.38 22.41 15.75
C LEU A 134 11.33 21.56 16.63
N GLY A 135 11.84 20.46 16.12
CA GLY A 135 12.46 19.44 16.96
C GLY A 135 13.80 18.91 16.48
N ALA A 136 14.53 19.63 15.62
CA ALA A 136 15.93 19.31 15.36
C ALA A 136 16.77 19.61 16.61
N SER A 137 16.45 18.93 17.73
CA SER A 137 17.36 18.87 18.87
C SER A 137 18.59 18.10 18.40
N ALA A 138 19.77 18.62 18.72
CA ALA A 138 21.09 18.13 18.32
C ALA A 138 21.37 16.63 18.70
N GLY A 139 20.41 15.92 19.22
CA GLY A 139 20.52 14.53 19.67
C GLY A 139 19.68 13.48 18.92
N ASP A 140 18.97 13.85 17.87
CA ASP A 140 18.13 12.88 17.14
C ASP A 140 18.37 12.93 15.63
N LEU A 141 19.20 12.02 15.12
CA LEU A 141 19.54 11.90 13.70
C LEU A 141 18.38 11.44 12.83
N THR A 142 17.33 10.86 13.40
CA THR A 142 16.22 10.31 12.62
C THR A 142 15.03 11.26 12.52
N GLY A 143 14.88 12.19 13.47
CA GLY A 143 13.72 13.10 13.56
C GLY A 143 12.36 12.38 13.74
N VAL A 144 12.37 11.04 13.95
CA VAL A 144 11.17 10.18 14.04
C VAL A 144 11.06 9.62 15.46
N GLY A 145 9.98 9.94 16.16
CA GLY A 145 9.70 9.49 17.52
C GLY A 145 8.87 8.20 17.58
N MET A 146 8.67 7.71 18.81
CA MET A 146 7.81 6.54 19.08
C MET A 146 6.36 6.74 18.61
N PRO A 147 5.72 7.92 18.78
CA PRO A 147 4.36 8.13 18.31
C PRO A 147 4.24 8.06 16.78
N GLU A 148 5.20 8.60 16.04
CA GLU A 148 5.23 8.50 14.58
C GLU A 148 5.35 7.05 14.11
N LEU A 149 6.22 6.27 14.75
CA LEU A 149 6.39 4.84 14.47
C LEU A 149 5.12 4.05 14.79
N ALA A 150 4.44 4.35 15.90
CA ALA A 150 3.19 3.70 16.29
C ALA A 150 2.08 4.00 15.27
N CYS A 151 1.92 5.26 14.86
CA CYS A 151 0.94 5.66 13.85
C CYS A 151 1.24 5.02 12.48
N ALA A 152 2.50 5.01 12.05
CA ALA A 152 2.91 4.40 10.80
C ALA A 152 2.72 2.87 10.82
N GLY A 153 3.05 2.22 11.94
CA GLY A 153 2.83 0.78 12.15
C GLY A 153 1.34 0.42 12.10
N LEU A 154 0.50 1.19 12.79
CA LEU A 154 -0.95 1.03 12.75
C LEU A 154 -1.48 1.22 11.32
N ALA A 155 -1.05 2.27 10.62
CA ALA A 155 -1.42 2.51 9.24
C ALA A 155 -1.04 1.33 8.32
N ALA A 156 0.15 0.76 8.49
CA ALA A 156 0.61 -0.39 7.71
C ALA A 156 -0.26 -1.65 7.95
N VAL A 157 -0.60 -1.94 9.20
CA VAL A 157 -1.46 -3.08 9.57
C VAL A 157 -2.88 -2.90 8.99
N LEU A 158 -3.47 -1.70 9.12
CA LEU A 158 -4.78 -1.40 8.59
C LEU A 158 -4.81 -1.38 7.06
N CYS A 159 -3.73 -0.90 6.41
CA CYS A 159 -3.55 -1.00 4.97
C CYS A 159 -3.55 -2.47 4.51
N ALA A 160 -2.76 -3.32 5.16
CA ALA A 160 -2.72 -4.74 4.84
C ALA A 160 -4.08 -5.42 5.04
N ALA A 161 -4.83 -5.06 6.09
CA ALA A 161 -6.19 -5.55 6.31
C ALA A 161 -7.15 -5.09 5.21
N THR A 162 -7.06 -3.83 4.77
CA THR A 162 -7.86 -3.28 3.65
C THR A 162 -7.60 -4.03 2.36
N VAL A 163 -6.33 -4.24 2.00
CA VAL A 163 -5.91 -4.99 0.80
C VAL A 163 -6.42 -6.44 0.86
N ARG A 164 -6.29 -7.09 2.03
CA ARG A 164 -6.76 -8.48 2.22
C ARG A 164 -8.27 -8.60 2.07
N GLU A 165 -9.03 -7.71 2.69
CA GLU A 165 -10.51 -7.74 2.62
C GLU A 165 -10.97 -7.53 1.18
N LEU A 166 -10.42 -6.53 0.48
CA LEU A 166 -10.78 -6.25 -0.91
C LEU A 166 -10.41 -7.41 -1.84
N SER A 167 -9.21 -7.99 -1.68
CA SER A 167 -8.76 -9.14 -2.48
C SER A 167 -9.62 -10.38 -2.24
N ARG A 168 -10.10 -10.61 -1.03
CA ARG A 168 -11.04 -11.70 -0.72
C ARG A 168 -12.38 -11.51 -1.44
N LEU A 169 -12.93 -10.30 -1.41
CA LEU A 169 -14.20 -9.99 -2.09
C LEU A 169 -14.07 -10.16 -3.61
N GLN A 170 -12.97 -9.70 -4.21
CA GLN A 170 -12.73 -9.88 -5.64
C GLN A 170 -12.61 -11.34 -6.03
N ARG A 171 -11.89 -12.16 -5.25
CA ARG A 171 -11.79 -13.61 -5.49
C ARG A 171 -13.16 -14.29 -5.39
N ALA A 172 -13.95 -13.96 -4.37
CA ALA A 172 -15.30 -14.50 -4.23
C ALA A 172 -16.20 -14.13 -5.42
N ALA A 173 -16.10 -12.88 -5.91
CA ALA A 173 -16.84 -12.44 -7.09
C ALA A 173 -16.42 -13.17 -8.39
N LEU A 174 -15.13 -13.50 -8.54
CA LEU A 174 -14.62 -14.28 -9.66
C LEU A 174 -15.11 -15.72 -9.60
N CYS A 175 -15.05 -16.37 -8.44
CA CYS A 175 -15.57 -17.73 -8.25
C CYS A 175 -17.07 -17.82 -8.55
N ALA A 176 -17.85 -16.82 -8.15
CA ALA A 176 -19.29 -16.77 -8.44
C ALA A 176 -19.62 -16.56 -9.93
N LYS A 177 -18.69 -16.02 -10.71
CA LYS A 177 -18.82 -15.82 -12.17
C LYS A 177 -18.35 -17.01 -13.00
N SER A 178 -17.61 -17.97 -12.41
CA SER A 178 -17.18 -19.17 -13.11
C SER A 178 -18.40 -20.07 -13.30
N PRO A 179 -18.77 -20.46 -14.56
CA PRO A 179 -19.85 -21.43 -14.79
C PRO A 179 -19.50 -22.72 -14.06
N GLU A 180 -20.49 -23.36 -13.46
CA GLU A 180 -20.34 -24.72 -12.93
C GLU A 180 -19.72 -25.63 -14.00
N PRO A 181 -18.72 -26.47 -13.66
CA PRO A 181 -18.08 -27.36 -14.63
C PRO A 181 -18.99 -28.44 -15.18
N GLY A 182 -20.29 -28.39 -14.92
CA GLY A 182 -21.30 -29.35 -15.35
C GLY A 182 -22.22 -28.95 -16.52
N THR A 183 -22.21 -27.68 -16.95
CA THR A 183 -22.98 -27.27 -18.15
C THR A 183 -22.10 -27.13 -19.38
N VAL A 184 -21.34 -28.15 -19.69
CA VAL A 184 -21.01 -28.42 -21.10
C VAL A 184 -22.37 -28.79 -21.72
N ARG A 185 -23.02 -27.82 -22.36
CA ARG A 185 -24.12 -28.14 -23.29
C ARG A 185 -23.61 -29.28 -24.14
N ALA A 186 -24.19 -30.49 -23.93
CA ALA A 186 -24.02 -31.57 -24.84
C ALA A 186 -24.35 -30.99 -26.23
N PHE A 187 -23.33 -30.88 -27.05
CA PHE A 187 -23.48 -30.52 -28.44
C PHE A 187 -24.33 -31.65 -29.05
N SER A 188 -25.63 -31.40 -29.17
CA SER A 188 -26.55 -32.33 -29.79
C SER A 188 -26.23 -32.32 -31.30
N PRO A 189 -25.60 -33.34 -31.85
CA PRO A 189 -25.31 -33.40 -33.27
C PRO A 189 -26.54 -33.95 -34.04
N SER A 190 -27.71 -33.36 -33.80
CA SER A 190 -28.95 -33.75 -34.47
C SER A 190 -29.64 -32.53 -35.05
N ALA A 191 -28.99 -31.90 -36.01
CA ALA A 191 -29.67 -31.13 -37.05
C ALA A 191 -29.32 -31.77 -38.38
N THR A 192 -29.93 -32.93 -38.59
CA THR A 192 -30.67 -33.38 -39.77
C THR A 192 -30.24 -32.74 -41.08
N ILE A 193 -29.43 -33.46 -41.79
CA ILE A 193 -29.39 -33.44 -43.27
C ILE A 193 -30.71 -34.04 -43.77
N GLU A 194 -31.76 -33.26 -43.77
CA GLU A 194 -33.01 -33.59 -44.45
C GLU A 194 -33.43 -32.34 -45.23
N GLY A 195 -33.11 -32.32 -46.49
CA GLY A 195 -33.55 -31.23 -47.35
C GLY A 195 -32.77 -31.09 -48.67
N LEU A 196 -32.12 -32.15 -49.14
CA LEU A 196 -31.58 -32.17 -50.50
C LEU A 196 -32.06 -33.41 -51.27
N ALA A 197 -33.34 -33.43 -51.58
CA ALA A 197 -33.85 -34.36 -52.54
C ALA A 197 -35.04 -33.73 -53.28
N THR A 198 -34.80 -33.57 -54.58
CA THR A 198 -35.81 -33.55 -55.65
C THR A 198 -36.62 -32.24 -55.84
N ASP A 199 -36.17 -31.43 -56.79
CA ASP A 199 -37.07 -30.80 -57.74
C ASP A 199 -36.69 -31.24 -59.18
N PRO A 200 -37.52 -32.13 -59.87
CA PRO A 200 -37.37 -32.34 -61.27
C PRO A 200 -38.46 -31.56 -61.98
N ARG A 201 -38.07 -30.44 -62.66
CA ARG A 201 -38.62 -30.00 -63.93
C ARG A 201 -37.95 -28.74 -64.46
#